data_fefea3c0c53a0041d1f2617b58e0343a
#
_entry.id   fefea3c0c53a0041d1f2617b58e0343a
#
_cell.length_a   1.000
_cell.length_b   1.000
_cell.length_c   1.000
_cell.angle_alpha   90.00
_cell.angle_beta   90.00
_cell.angle_gamma   90.00
#
_symmetry.space_group_name_H-M   'P 1'
#
loop_
_entity.id
_entity.type
_entity.pdbx_description
1 polymer ?
#
loop_
_entity_poly.entity_id
_entity_poly.type
_entity_poly.pdbx_seq_one_letter_code
_entity_poly.pdbx_strand_id
1 'polypeptide(L)'
;MPNRIEITGNLGAAPTLRHVDTANGRRQVTQFSVMADDYRRLPNGELEQVGGFWARVSVWEPHAERVNRLLSKGVRVHVVGTMRLNVWEDDHNERQTGIDITADGVFLHLGRVETVTYRRREGASDGGAPPPNDPPADYEPSTDDL
;
A
#
# COMPACT_ATOMS: atom_id res chain seq x y z
N MET A 1 1.03 -0.21 -23.16
CA MET A 1 0.65 -0.98 -21.96
C MET A 1 1.31 -0.36 -20.75
N PRO A 2 0.58 -0.06 -19.69
CA PRO A 2 1.20 0.45 -18.48
C PRO A 2 2.06 -0.63 -17.81
N ASN A 3 3.19 -0.22 -17.27
CA ASN A 3 4.06 -1.11 -16.51
C ASN A 3 3.46 -1.35 -15.12
N ARG A 4 2.94 -2.52 -14.89
CA ARG A 4 2.35 -2.88 -13.61
C ARG A 4 3.41 -3.32 -12.63
N ILE A 5 3.20 -2.97 -11.37
CA ILE A 5 4.07 -3.37 -10.27
C ILE A 5 3.25 -3.68 -9.03
N GLU A 6 3.77 -4.59 -8.26
CA GLU A 6 3.23 -4.99 -6.97
C GLU A 6 4.39 -5.15 -6.00
N ILE A 7 4.37 -4.43 -4.90
CA ILE A 7 5.44 -4.44 -3.90
C ILE A 7 4.89 -4.53 -2.49
N THR A 8 5.70 -5.08 -1.61
CA THR A 8 5.45 -5.09 -0.16
C THR A 8 6.66 -4.48 0.54
N GLY A 9 6.41 -3.61 1.50
CA GLY A 9 7.48 -2.98 2.26
C GLY A 9 6.95 -2.04 3.33
N ASN A 10 7.87 -1.37 4.00
CA ASN A 10 7.56 -0.48 5.10
C ASN A 10 7.73 0.98 4.69
N LEU A 11 6.85 1.84 5.19
CA LEU A 11 7.00 3.28 4.99
C LEU A 11 8.26 3.79 5.68
N GLY A 12 9.06 4.57 4.95
CA GLY A 12 10.28 5.18 5.48
C GLY A 12 10.04 6.46 6.27
N ALA A 13 8.88 7.10 6.05
CA ALA A 13 8.48 8.33 6.73
C ALA A 13 6.95 8.45 6.71
N ALA A 14 6.41 9.39 7.48
CA ALA A 14 4.98 9.70 7.44
C ALA A 14 4.57 10.18 6.04
N PRO A 15 3.38 9.80 5.56
CA PRO A 15 2.86 10.30 4.28
C PRO A 15 2.67 11.82 4.29
N THR A 16 2.76 12.42 3.11
CA THR A 16 2.52 13.85 2.90
C THR A 16 1.36 14.05 1.95
N LEU A 17 0.34 14.78 2.38
CA LEU A 17 -0.79 15.17 1.55
C LEU A 17 -0.49 16.50 0.87
N ARG A 18 -0.72 16.57 -0.43
CA ARG A 18 -0.55 17.79 -1.23
C ARG A 18 -1.77 18.05 -2.10
N HIS A 19 -1.97 19.30 -2.43
CA HIS A 19 -2.93 19.72 -3.44
C HIS A 19 -2.16 20.11 -4.71
N VAL A 20 -2.57 19.56 -5.83
CA VAL A 20 -1.92 19.75 -7.13
C VAL A 20 -2.95 20.26 -8.13
N ASP A 21 -2.59 21.31 -8.88
CA ASP A 21 -3.40 21.80 -9.97
C ASP A 21 -3.20 20.91 -11.20
N THR A 22 -4.29 20.37 -11.69
CA THR A 22 -4.30 19.50 -12.88
C THR A 22 -5.21 20.07 -13.95
N ALA A 23 -5.16 19.50 -15.16
CA ALA A 23 -6.06 19.87 -16.24
C ALA A 23 -7.55 19.71 -15.87
N ASN A 24 -7.86 18.83 -14.92
CA ASN A 24 -9.20 18.55 -14.40
C ASN A 24 -9.52 19.29 -13.10
N GLY A 25 -8.76 20.31 -12.75
CA GLY A 25 -8.91 21.08 -11.53
C GLY A 25 -7.91 20.70 -10.44
N ARG A 26 -8.10 21.27 -9.25
CA ARG A 26 -7.24 21.02 -8.10
C ARG A 26 -7.56 19.68 -7.47
N ARG A 27 -6.56 18.83 -7.32
CA ARG A 27 -6.70 17.47 -6.79
C ARG A 27 -5.77 17.22 -5.63
N GLN A 28 -6.15 16.26 -4.80
CA GLN A 28 -5.34 15.80 -3.67
C GLN A 28 -4.51 14.59 -4.09
N VAL A 29 -3.26 14.56 -3.63
CA VAL A 29 -2.38 13.41 -3.75
C VAL A 29 -1.61 13.22 -2.45
N THR A 30 -1.56 11.98 -1.98
CA THR A 30 -0.72 11.58 -0.85
C THR A 30 0.49 10.85 -1.38
N GLN A 31 1.67 11.24 -0.92
CA GLN A 31 2.94 10.63 -1.31
C GLN A 31 3.66 10.07 -0.09
N PHE A 32 4.27 8.92 -0.28
CA PHE A 32 5.12 8.27 0.71
C PHE A 32 6.16 7.39 0.04
N SER A 33 7.23 7.10 0.77
CA SER A 33 8.28 6.20 0.32
C SER A 33 8.15 4.85 0.99
N VAL A 34 8.33 3.79 0.21
CA VAL A 34 8.29 2.40 0.68
C VAL A 34 9.62 1.73 0.37
N MET A 35 10.20 1.09 1.37
CA MET A 35 11.33 0.18 1.16
C MET A 35 10.78 -1.20 0.83
N ALA A 36 10.87 -1.59 -0.43
CA ALA A 36 10.51 -2.91 -0.90
C ALA A 36 11.68 -3.87 -0.62
N ASP A 37 11.62 -4.53 0.53
CA ASP A 37 12.68 -5.41 1.00
C ASP A 37 12.65 -6.75 0.27
N ASP A 38 13.84 -7.28 0.01
CA ASP A 38 14.01 -8.66 -0.45
C ASP A 38 14.81 -9.44 0.59
N TYR A 39 14.20 -10.48 1.15
CA TYR A 39 14.78 -11.32 2.18
C TYR A 39 14.96 -12.76 1.71
N ARG A 40 16.05 -13.34 2.12
CA ARG A 40 16.33 -14.77 1.92
C ARG A 40 16.33 -15.47 3.28
N ARG A 41 15.71 -16.64 3.34
CA ARG A 41 15.77 -17.49 4.54
C ARG A 41 17.08 -18.28 4.53
N LEU A 42 17.84 -18.17 5.60
CA LEU A 42 19.05 -18.93 5.83
C LEU A 42 18.73 -20.35 6.35
N PRO A 43 19.67 -21.30 6.24
CA PRO A 43 19.48 -22.67 6.76
C PRO A 43 19.15 -22.74 8.25
N ASN A 44 19.61 -21.75 9.05
CA ASN A 44 19.32 -21.65 10.49
C ASN A 44 17.94 -21.05 10.80
N GLY A 45 17.14 -20.71 9.77
CA GLY A 45 15.83 -20.11 9.91
C GLY A 45 15.83 -18.58 10.02
N GLU A 46 16.99 -17.95 10.13
CA GLU A 46 17.11 -16.48 10.14
C GLU A 46 16.82 -15.89 8.78
N LEU A 47 16.37 -14.63 8.76
CA LEU A 47 16.14 -13.86 7.55
C LEU A 47 17.30 -12.90 7.31
N GLU A 48 17.84 -12.94 6.10
CA GLU A 48 18.89 -12.03 5.64
C GLU A 48 18.33 -11.12 4.55
N GLN A 49 18.51 -9.82 4.70
CA GLN A 49 18.16 -8.87 3.64
C GLN A 49 19.20 -8.97 2.53
N VAL A 50 18.77 -9.39 1.35
CA VAL A 50 19.65 -9.60 0.19
C VAL A 50 19.49 -8.51 -0.86
N GLY A 51 18.56 -7.59 -0.69
CA GLY A 51 18.34 -6.52 -1.63
C GLY A 51 17.10 -5.71 -1.26
N GLY A 52 16.64 -4.98 -2.22
CA GLY A 52 15.49 -4.12 -2.08
C GLY A 52 15.70 -2.80 -2.81
N PHE A 53 14.65 -2.02 -2.87
CA PHE A 53 14.69 -0.69 -3.47
C PHE A 53 13.69 0.24 -2.82
N TRP A 54 13.97 1.53 -2.88
CA TRP A 54 13.02 2.56 -2.48
C TRP A 54 12.09 2.90 -3.64
N ALA A 55 10.79 2.91 -3.35
CA ALA A 55 9.78 3.37 -4.29
C ALA A 55 9.03 4.57 -3.70
N ARG A 56 8.80 5.57 -4.52
CA ARG A 56 7.92 6.68 -4.18
C ARG A 56 6.52 6.37 -4.68
N VAL A 57 5.55 6.37 -3.77
CA VAL A 57 4.17 6.01 -4.05
C VAL A 57 3.29 7.24 -4.00
N SER A 58 2.47 7.42 -5.02
CA SER A 58 1.46 8.48 -5.09
C SER A 58 0.08 7.86 -5.10
N VAL A 59 -0.78 8.33 -4.20
CA VAL A 59 -2.19 7.93 -4.12
C VAL A 59 -3.05 9.15 -4.35
N TRP A 60 -3.79 9.16 -5.45
CA TRP A 60 -4.69 10.23 -5.82
C TRP A 60 -6.05 10.09 -5.13
N GLU A 61 -6.82 11.18 -5.10
CA GLU A 61 -8.20 11.10 -4.63
C GLU A 61 -9.01 10.07 -5.44
N PRO A 62 -10.02 9.45 -4.86
CA PRO A 62 -10.65 9.76 -3.57
C PRO A 62 -9.96 9.17 -2.35
N HIS A 63 -8.86 8.43 -2.49
CA HIS A 63 -8.23 7.71 -1.38
C HIS A 63 -7.08 8.47 -0.70
N ALA A 64 -6.62 9.56 -1.28
CA ALA A 64 -5.44 10.30 -0.82
C ALA A 64 -5.51 10.70 0.66
N GLU A 65 -6.61 11.31 1.09
CA GLU A 65 -6.78 11.75 2.47
C GLU A 65 -6.79 10.59 3.46
N ARG A 66 -7.47 9.50 3.11
CA ARG A 66 -7.56 8.31 3.97
C ARG A 66 -6.20 7.67 4.16
N VAL A 67 -5.44 7.52 3.10
CA VAL A 67 -4.07 6.98 3.14
C VAL A 67 -3.18 7.87 4.00
N ASN A 68 -3.26 9.19 3.83
CA ASN A 68 -2.48 10.13 4.63
C ASN A 68 -2.80 10.04 6.13
N ARG A 69 -4.06 9.85 6.48
CA ARG A 69 -4.52 9.78 7.86
C ARG A 69 -4.17 8.45 8.53
N LEU A 70 -4.29 7.33 7.80
CA LEU A 70 -4.21 5.99 8.38
C LEU A 70 -2.80 5.40 8.38
N LEU A 71 -1.93 5.86 7.48
CA LEU A 71 -0.55 5.35 7.41
C LEU A 71 0.41 6.22 8.21
N SER A 72 1.44 5.60 8.73
CA SER A 72 2.51 6.26 9.47
C SER A 72 3.85 5.60 9.17
N LYS A 73 4.94 6.24 9.61
CA LYS A 73 6.30 5.70 9.47
C LYS A 73 6.38 4.28 10.04
N GLY A 74 6.99 3.38 9.30
CA GLY A 74 7.23 2.01 9.74
C GLY A 74 6.08 1.03 9.45
N VAL A 75 4.93 1.51 9.04
CA VAL A 75 3.80 0.65 8.70
C VAL A 75 4.13 -0.18 7.46
N ARG A 76 3.81 -1.46 7.52
CA ARG A 76 4.00 -2.37 6.40
C ARG A 76 2.77 -2.40 5.50
N VAL A 77 3.00 -2.18 4.21
CA VAL A 77 1.94 -2.08 3.20
C VAL A 77 2.26 -2.93 1.99
N HIS A 78 1.20 -3.31 1.30
CA HIS A 78 1.23 -3.89 -0.02
C HIS A 78 0.65 -2.88 -1.01
N VAL A 79 1.41 -2.55 -2.05
CA VAL A 79 1.05 -1.53 -3.03
C VAL A 79 0.95 -2.16 -4.41
N VAL A 80 -0.13 -1.88 -5.08
CA VAL A 80 -0.37 -2.29 -6.47
C VAL A 80 -0.59 -1.05 -7.32
N GLY A 81 0.08 -0.95 -8.44
CA GLY A 81 -0.07 0.21 -9.29
C GLY A 81 0.70 0.16 -10.58
N THR A 82 0.89 1.32 -11.15
CA THR A 82 1.67 1.54 -12.38
C THR A 82 2.99 2.18 -12.01
N MET A 83 4.08 1.61 -12.49
CA MET A 83 5.42 2.12 -12.24
C MET A 83 5.94 2.96 -13.39
N ARG A 84 6.80 3.89 -13.04
CA ARG A 84 7.60 4.69 -13.97
C ARG A 84 8.99 4.86 -13.38
N LEU A 85 10.00 4.73 -14.21
CA LEU A 85 11.36 5.07 -13.81
C LEU A 85 11.54 6.58 -13.85
N ASN A 86 12.15 7.11 -12.81
CA ASN A 86 12.52 8.51 -12.69
C ASN A 86 14.04 8.60 -12.63
N VAL A 87 14.62 9.42 -13.51
CA VAL A 87 16.06 9.60 -13.62
C VAL A 87 16.39 11.05 -13.34
N TRP A 88 17.30 11.30 -12.40
CA TRP A 88 17.76 12.65 -12.08
C TRP A 88 19.26 12.65 -11.83
N GLU A 89 19.84 13.85 -11.82
CA GLU A 89 21.22 14.05 -11.40
C GLU A 89 21.22 14.57 -9.97
N ASP A 90 22.11 14.00 -9.13
CA ASP A 90 22.30 14.45 -7.77
C ASP A 90 23.26 15.65 -7.70
N ASP A 91 23.54 16.13 -6.48
CA ASP A 91 24.43 17.28 -6.25
C ASP A 91 25.88 17.03 -6.68
N HIS A 92 26.24 15.77 -6.92
CA HIS A 92 27.56 15.37 -7.43
C HIS A 92 27.57 15.12 -8.94
N ASN A 93 26.51 15.50 -9.67
CA ASN A 93 26.29 15.21 -11.09
C ASN A 93 26.28 13.74 -11.44
N GLU A 94 26.00 12.87 -10.47
CA GLU A 94 25.81 11.47 -10.69
C GLU A 94 24.35 11.16 -11.06
N ARG A 95 24.17 10.29 -12.02
CA ARG A 95 22.85 9.88 -12.50
C ARG A 95 22.22 8.90 -11.52
N GLN A 96 21.08 9.29 -10.97
CA GLN A 96 20.30 8.47 -10.06
C GLN A 96 19.01 7.98 -10.73
N THR A 97 18.59 6.77 -10.36
CA THR A 97 17.36 6.19 -10.87
C THR A 97 16.47 5.80 -9.70
N GLY A 98 15.22 6.21 -9.74
CA GLY A 98 14.20 5.84 -8.77
C GLY A 98 12.98 5.23 -9.42
N ILE A 99 12.11 4.67 -8.60
CA ILE A 99 10.85 4.09 -9.04
C ILE A 99 9.72 4.93 -8.46
N ASP A 100 8.87 5.44 -9.33
CA ASP A 100 7.64 6.12 -8.98
C ASP A 100 6.46 5.19 -9.28
N ILE A 101 5.57 5.06 -8.32
CA ILE A 101 4.37 4.23 -8.44
C ILE A 101 3.14 5.10 -8.27
N THR A 102 2.25 5.08 -9.24
CA THR A 102 0.89 5.58 -9.08
C THR A 102 0.03 4.41 -8.61
N ALA A 103 -0.40 4.46 -7.36
CA ALA A 103 -1.09 3.34 -6.74
C ALA A 103 -2.55 3.25 -7.19
N ASP A 104 -2.98 2.06 -7.53
CA ASP A 104 -4.39 1.70 -7.69
C ASP A 104 -4.96 1.17 -6.36
N GLY A 105 -4.11 0.55 -5.55
CA GLY A 105 -4.47 0.03 -4.25
C GLY A 105 -3.31 0.06 -3.27
N VAL A 106 -3.63 0.36 -2.02
CA VAL A 106 -2.71 0.28 -0.88
C VAL A 106 -3.40 -0.52 0.21
N PHE A 107 -2.74 -1.58 0.67
CA PHE A 107 -3.31 -2.52 1.63
C PHE A 107 -2.39 -2.65 2.83
N LEU A 108 -2.97 -2.71 4.02
CA LEU A 108 -2.21 -2.99 5.23
C LEU A 108 -1.79 -4.46 5.29
N HIS A 109 -0.53 -4.68 5.65
CA HIS A 109 -0.07 -6.01 6.03
C HIS A 109 -0.43 -6.25 7.50
N LEU A 110 -1.22 -7.28 7.78
CA LEU A 110 -1.82 -7.49 9.09
C LEU A 110 -0.88 -8.04 10.17
N GLY A 111 0.36 -8.39 9.82
CA GLY A 111 1.28 -9.08 10.74
C GLY A 111 1.56 -8.37 12.07
N ARG A 112 1.39 -7.06 12.14
CA ARG A 112 1.57 -6.26 13.36
C ARG A 112 0.35 -5.44 13.73
N VAL A 113 -0.79 -5.72 13.10
CA VAL A 113 -2.03 -5.01 13.40
C VAL A 113 -2.72 -5.70 14.57
N GLU A 114 -2.97 -4.95 15.64
CA GLU A 114 -3.64 -5.45 16.84
C GLU A 114 -5.15 -5.21 16.79
N THR A 115 -5.57 -4.09 16.22
CA THR A 115 -6.96 -3.67 16.24
C THR A 115 -7.35 -3.06 14.89
N VAL A 116 -8.54 -3.39 14.43
CA VAL A 116 -9.13 -2.79 13.23
C VAL A 116 -10.56 -2.34 13.57
N THR A 117 -10.88 -1.11 13.21
CA THR A 117 -12.22 -0.54 13.38
C THR A 117 -12.73 -0.10 12.01
N TYR A 118 -13.94 -0.51 11.68
CA TYR A 118 -14.58 -0.13 10.43
C TYR A 118 -15.52 1.04 10.60
N ARG A 119 -15.53 1.91 9.62
CA ARG A 119 -16.51 2.97 9.52
C ARG A 119 -17.87 2.35 9.19
N ARG A 120 -18.93 2.81 9.88
CA ARG A 120 -20.30 2.40 9.58
C ARG A 120 -20.67 2.81 8.15
N ARG A 121 -21.32 1.92 7.39
CA ARG A 121 -21.87 2.26 6.08
C ARG A 121 -23.00 3.26 6.22
N GLU A 122 -23.02 4.27 5.36
CA GLU A 122 -24.17 5.17 5.26
C GLU A 122 -25.40 4.37 4.79
N GLY A 123 -26.54 4.59 5.45
CA GLY A 123 -27.79 3.90 5.12
C GLY A 123 -27.93 2.49 5.70
N ALA A 124 -26.96 1.99 6.48
CA ALA A 124 -27.13 0.75 7.21
C ALA A 124 -28.08 0.97 8.41
N SER A 125 -29.24 0.34 8.39
CA SER A 125 -30.15 0.32 9.52
C SER A 125 -29.65 -0.64 10.60
N ASP A 126 -29.91 -0.30 11.88
CA ASP A 126 -29.69 -1.22 13.00
C ASP A 126 -30.52 -2.50 12.78
N GLY A 127 -29.89 -3.65 12.78
CA GLY A 127 -30.50 -4.93 12.47
C GLY A 127 -30.45 -5.32 11.01
N GLY A 128 -29.55 -4.69 10.24
CA GLY A 128 -29.35 -4.98 8.84
C GLY A 128 -28.84 -6.40 8.56
N ALA A 129 -28.88 -6.76 7.28
CA ALA A 129 -28.41 -8.02 6.77
C ALA A 129 -26.99 -8.35 7.25
N PRO A 130 -26.64 -9.65 7.43
CA PRO A 130 -25.29 -10.07 7.78
C PRO A 130 -24.27 -9.50 6.78
N PRO A 131 -23.00 -9.30 7.20
CA PRO A 131 -21.98 -8.82 6.30
C PRO A 131 -21.89 -9.71 5.05
N PRO A 132 -21.63 -9.12 3.87
CA PRO A 132 -21.65 -9.86 2.61
C PRO A 132 -20.62 -10.99 2.51
N ASN A 133 -19.76 -11.14 3.51
CA ASN A 133 -18.71 -12.15 3.56
C ASN A 133 -18.99 -13.29 4.55
N ASP A 134 -20.16 -13.29 5.20
CA ASP A 134 -20.53 -14.44 6.02
C ASP A 134 -20.84 -15.63 5.10
N PRO A 135 -20.25 -16.79 5.34
CA PRO A 135 -20.60 -17.98 4.59
C PRO A 135 -22.08 -18.29 4.82
N PRO A 136 -22.78 -18.88 3.84
CA PRO A 136 -24.16 -19.28 4.03
C PRO A 136 -24.26 -20.23 5.24
N ALA A 137 -25.42 -20.21 5.92
CA ALA A 137 -25.62 -20.95 7.16
C ALA A 137 -25.42 -22.46 7.02
N ASP A 138 -25.45 -22.97 5.80
CA ASP A 138 -25.23 -24.38 5.42
C ASP A 138 -23.83 -24.64 4.84
N TYR A 139 -22.89 -23.70 4.98
CA TYR A 139 -21.53 -23.89 4.54
C TYR A 139 -20.79 -24.84 5.50
N GLU A 140 -20.50 -26.04 5.03
CA GLU A 140 -19.60 -26.97 5.70
C GLU A 140 -18.24 -26.93 4.99
N PRO A 141 -17.16 -26.50 5.69
CA PRO A 141 -15.84 -26.53 5.08
C PRO A 141 -15.46 -27.99 4.74
N SER A 142 -15.03 -28.22 3.52
CA SER A 142 -14.54 -29.55 3.13
C SER A 142 -13.29 -29.86 3.94
N THR A 143 -13.26 -31.08 4.50
CA THR A 143 -12.14 -31.56 5.31
C THR A 143 -10.93 -32.03 4.50
N ASP A 144 -10.94 -31.80 3.20
CA ASP A 144 -9.88 -32.24 2.29
C ASP A 144 -8.67 -31.28 2.18
N ASP A 145 -8.68 -30.18 2.91
CA ASP A 145 -7.59 -29.19 2.90
C ASP A 145 -6.73 -29.17 4.19
N LEU A 146 -6.64 -30.31 4.88
CA LEU A 146 -5.73 -30.49 6.00
C LEU A 146 -4.50 -31.31 5.62
#